data_8ecd908e2460dbe599861881c6d8868d
#
_entry.id   8ecd908e2460dbe599861881c6d8868d
#
_cell.length_a   1.000
_cell.length_b   1.000
_cell.length_c   1.000
_cell.angle_alpha   90.00
_cell.angle_beta   90.00
_cell.angle_gamma   90.00
#
_symmetry.space_group_name_H-M   'P 1'
#
loop_
_entity.id
_entity.type
_entity.pdbx_description
1 polymer ?
#
loop_
_entity_poly.entity_id
_entity_poly.type
_entity_poly.pdbx_seq_one_letter_code
_entity_poly.pdbx_strand_id
1 'polypeptide(L)'
;MSLAITIIDVDAAADNVYVFGTLTASGNYSTGGDTLDFTTVAPQVAASHPPVQVWVGGTTGDNYAWIKGSALNNQMVKINTASNTELGSGAYPARITGDTNIQFEAVFNKLI
;
A
#
# COMPACT_ATOMS: atom_id res chain seq x y z
N MET A 1 -12.34 0.19 -4.44
CA MET A 1 -11.01 0.23 -3.84
C MET A 1 -10.22 1.38 -4.45
N SER A 2 -9.69 2.25 -3.63
CA SER A 2 -9.07 3.50 -4.09
C SER A 2 -7.60 3.37 -4.42
N LEU A 3 -6.92 2.34 -3.91
CA LEU A 3 -5.50 2.09 -4.19
C LEU A 3 -5.35 0.76 -4.91
N ALA A 4 -4.94 0.82 -6.17
CA ALA A 4 -4.70 -0.38 -6.97
C ALA A 4 -3.21 -0.70 -6.98
N ILE A 5 -2.87 -1.98 -6.78
CA ILE A 5 -1.50 -2.46 -6.72
C ILE A 5 -1.05 -2.92 -8.10
N THR A 6 0.12 -2.45 -8.54
CA THR A 6 0.83 -2.98 -9.71
C THR A 6 2.15 -3.57 -9.22
N ILE A 7 2.35 -4.85 -9.39
CA ILE A 7 3.57 -5.55 -8.97
C ILE A 7 4.66 -5.32 -10.01
N ILE A 8 5.85 -4.89 -9.55
CA ILE A 8 7.03 -4.76 -10.40
C ILE A 8 7.97 -5.94 -10.18
N ASP A 9 8.18 -6.34 -8.94
CA ASP A 9 9.12 -7.40 -8.64
C ASP A 9 8.71 -8.15 -7.37
N VAL A 10 8.99 -9.45 -7.35
CA VAL A 10 8.80 -10.31 -6.18
C VAL A 10 10.10 -11.07 -5.97
N ASP A 11 10.68 -10.90 -4.78
CA ASP A 11 11.92 -11.58 -4.39
C ASP A 11 11.62 -12.52 -3.23
N ALA A 12 11.66 -13.83 -3.50
CA ALA A 12 11.40 -14.86 -2.49
C ALA A 12 12.75 -15.32 -1.91
N ALA A 13 13.11 -14.76 -0.78
CA ALA A 13 14.30 -15.16 -0.03
C ALA A 13 14.01 -16.40 0.83
N ALA A 14 14.98 -16.83 1.64
CA ALA A 14 14.85 -18.05 2.45
C ALA A 14 13.68 -17.98 3.42
N ASP A 15 13.54 -16.86 4.12
CA ASP A 15 12.55 -16.73 5.20
C ASP A 15 11.45 -15.71 4.89
N ASN A 16 11.65 -14.86 3.87
CA ASN A 16 10.74 -13.76 3.59
C ASN A 16 10.45 -13.65 2.10
N VAL A 17 9.31 -13.05 1.80
CA VAL A 17 8.97 -12.63 0.43
C VAL A 17 8.92 -11.11 0.41
N TYR A 18 9.68 -10.51 -0.50
CA TYR A 18 9.74 -9.06 -0.71
C TYR A 18 8.97 -8.73 -1.98
N VAL A 19 8.02 -7.82 -1.88
CA VAL A 19 7.19 -7.41 -3.01
C VAL A 19 7.38 -5.92 -3.23
N PHE A 20 7.70 -5.54 -4.46
CA PHE A 20 7.90 -4.15 -4.87
C PHE A 20 6.92 -3.81 -5.97
N GLY A 21 6.39 -2.60 -5.93
CA GLY A 21 5.50 -2.17 -6.98
C GLY A 21 5.07 -0.73 -6.81
N THR A 22 4.01 -0.38 -7.51
CA THR A 22 3.42 0.95 -7.45
C THR A 22 1.95 0.85 -7.07
N LEU A 23 1.44 1.96 -6.54
CA LEU A 23 0.02 2.13 -6.25
C LEU A 23 -0.54 3.20 -7.18
N THR A 24 -1.77 2.98 -7.62
CA THR A 24 -2.53 3.98 -8.37
C THR A 24 -3.74 4.36 -7.54
N ALA A 25 -3.86 5.64 -7.22
CA ALA A 25 -4.99 6.16 -6.47
C ALA A 25 -6.10 6.59 -7.42
N SER A 26 -7.34 6.24 -7.09
CA SER A 26 -8.52 6.66 -7.86
C SER A 26 -9.73 6.74 -6.94
N GLY A 27 -10.77 7.43 -7.39
CA GLY A 27 -11.99 7.57 -6.60
C GLY A 27 -11.80 8.46 -5.39
N ASN A 28 -12.23 7.99 -4.23
CA ASN A 28 -12.28 8.77 -3.02
C ASN A 28 -11.38 8.21 -1.93
N TYR A 29 -10.77 9.12 -1.17
CA TYR A 29 -10.07 8.80 0.05
C TYR A 29 -11.05 8.75 1.22
N SER A 30 -10.84 7.82 2.13
CA SER A 30 -11.62 7.74 3.37
C SER A 30 -10.74 8.13 4.55
N THR A 31 -11.21 9.07 5.36
CA THR A 31 -10.48 9.49 6.58
C THR A 31 -10.18 8.27 7.46
N GLY A 32 -8.95 8.19 7.92
CA GLY A 32 -8.43 7.02 8.64
C GLY A 32 -7.59 6.11 7.79
N GLY A 33 -7.68 6.21 6.48
CA GLY A 33 -6.87 5.48 5.52
C GLY A 33 -7.70 4.69 4.51
N ASP A 34 -7.09 4.45 3.37
CA ASP A 34 -7.67 3.60 2.33
C ASP A 34 -7.12 2.17 2.41
N THR A 35 -7.93 1.23 1.99
CA THR A 35 -7.57 -0.18 2.00
C THR A 35 -6.48 -0.48 0.98
N LEU A 36 -5.52 -1.28 1.42
CA LEU A 36 -4.49 -1.85 0.57
C LEU A 36 -4.64 -3.37 0.63
N ASP A 37 -5.09 -3.95 -0.47
CA ASP A 37 -5.45 -5.37 -0.54
C ASP A 37 -4.33 -6.17 -1.19
N PHE A 38 -3.70 -7.05 -0.41
CA PHE A 38 -2.60 -7.88 -0.88
C PHE A 38 -3.02 -9.31 -1.25
N THR A 39 -4.30 -9.60 -1.36
CA THR A 39 -4.77 -11.00 -1.57
C THR A 39 -4.30 -11.61 -2.89
N THR A 40 -3.96 -10.79 -3.89
CA THR A 40 -3.54 -11.28 -5.21
C THR A 40 -2.07 -11.01 -5.50
N VAL A 41 -1.29 -10.66 -4.48
CA VAL A 41 0.04 -10.09 -4.69
C VAL A 41 1.08 -11.12 -5.11
N ALA A 42 1.16 -12.26 -4.40
CA ALA A 42 2.19 -13.24 -4.70
C ALA A 42 1.73 -14.64 -4.31
N PRO A 43 1.92 -15.64 -5.16
CA PRO A 43 1.52 -17.01 -4.84
C PRO A 43 2.33 -17.61 -3.69
N GLN A 44 3.52 -17.06 -3.38
CA GLN A 44 4.34 -17.52 -2.27
C GLN A 44 3.85 -17.02 -0.90
N VAL A 45 2.94 -16.04 -0.90
CA VAL A 45 2.39 -15.49 0.34
C VAL A 45 1.15 -16.28 0.73
N ALA A 46 1.14 -16.78 1.96
CA ALA A 46 -0.06 -17.46 2.48
C ALA A 46 -1.19 -16.45 2.67
N ALA A 47 -2.39 -16.84 2.27
CA ALA A 47 -3.57 -15.97 2.35
C ALA A 47 -3.86 -15.49 3.77
N SER A 48 -3.49 -16.28 4.79
CA SER A 48 -3.70 -15.95 6.19
C SER A 48 -2.56 -15.15 6.84
N HIS A 49 -1.47 -14.89 6.12
CA HIS A 49 -0.31 -14.21 6.68
C HIS A 49 -0.26 -12.75 6.19
N PRO A 50 -0.61 -11.77 7.05
CA PRO A 50 -0.50 -10.37 6.68
C PRO A 50 0.97 -9.96 6.52
N PRO A 51 1.25 -8.86 5.84
CA PRO A 51 2.62 -8.36 5.75
C PRO A 51 3.15 -8.00 7.14
N VAL A 52 4.45 -8.19 7.33
CA VAL A 52 5.14 -7.80 8.57
C VAL A 52 5.65 -6.38 8.50
N GLN A 53 5.85 -5.85 7.31
CA GLN A 53 6.30 -4.49 7.09
C GLN A 53 5.83 -4.02 5.72
N VAL A 54 5.34 -2.77 5.66
CA VAL A 54 4.99 -2.11 4.41
C VAL A 54 5.50 -0.68 4.45
N TRP A 55 6.17 -0.27 3.38
CA TRP A 55 6.55 1.11 3.17
C TRP A 55 5.86 1.64 1.92
N VAL A 56 5.40 2.89 1.97
CA VAL A 56 4.77 3.56 0.85
C VAL A 56 5.33 4.97 0.74
N GLY A 57 5.65 5.38 -0.46
CA GLY A 57 6.12 6.75 -0.72
C GLY A 57 5.73 7.20 -2.11
N GLY A 58 5.35 8.47 -2.21
CA GLY A 58 5.03 9.11 -3.49
C GLY A 58 6.02 10.21 -3.84
N THR A 59 5.72 10.95 -4.89
CA THR A 59 6.63 11.98 -5.44
C THR A 59 6.09 13.40 -5.28
N THR A 60 4.93 13.58 -4.67
CA THR A 60 4.27 14.89 -4.60
C THR A 60 4.33 15.56 -3.23
N GLY A 61 5.12 15.00 -2.31
CA GLY A 61 5.31 15.58 -0.97
C GLY A 61 4.29 15.11 0.06
N ASP A 62 3.28 14.37 -0.33
CA ASP A 62 2.35 13.76 0.62
C ASP A 62 3.03 12.63 1.38
N ASN A 63 2.62 12.43 2.64
CA ASN A 63 3.18 11.40 3.50
C ASN A 63 2.20 10.23 3.58
N TYR A 64 2.71 9.04 3.29
CA TYR A 64 1.94 7.80 3.29
C TYR A 64 2.36 6.97 4.50
N ALA A 65 1.41 6.54 5.30
CA ALA A 65 1.67 5.74 6.49
C ALA A 65 0.87 4.44 6.43
N TRP A 66 1.57 3.32 6.50
CA TRP A 66 0.92 2.02 6.57
C TRP A 66 0.32 1.80 7.96
N ILE A 67 -0.92 1.31 7.98
CA ILE A 67 -1.62 0.88 9.19
C ILE A 67 -1.82 -0.62 9.06
N LYS A 68 -1.20 -1.37 9.97
CA LYS A 68 -1.23 -2.82 9.93
C LYS A 68 -2.61 -3.36 10.26
N GLY A 69 -3.12 -4.22 9.39
CA GLY A 69 -4.33 -4.99 9.62
C GLY A 69 -3.99 -6.44 9.98
N SER A 70 -5.02 -7.22 10.27
CA SER A 70 -4.87 -8.62 10.71
C SER A 70 -4.81 -9.62 9.56
N ALA A 71 -5.09 -9.20 8.33
CA ALA A 71 -5.15 -10.06 7.16
C ALA A 71 -4.56 -9.38 5.93
N LEU A 72 -4.49 -10.09 4.81
CA LEU A 72 -3.98 -9.52 3.56
C LEU A 72 -4.89 -8.43 2.98
N ASN A 73 -6.20 -8.53 3.20
CA ASN A 73 -7.18 -7.66 2.55
C ASN A 73 -7.62 -6.47 3.40
N ASN A 74 -7.06 -6.28 4.57
CA ASN A 74 -7.44 -5.19 5.46
C ASN A 74 -6.28 -4.30 5.89
N GLN A 75 -5.21 -4.30 5.14
CA GLN A 75 -4.14 -3.33 5.32
C GLN A 75 -4.64 -1.96 4.87
N MET A 76 -4.13 -0.91 5.49
CA MET A 76 -4.57 0.46 5.18
C MET A 76 -3.39 1.38 5.02
N VAL A 77 -3.60 2.44 4.24
CA VAL A 77 -2.63 3.51 4.07
C VAL A 77 -3.31 4.84 4.40
N LYS A 78 -2.79 5.51 5.40
CA LYS A 78 -3.22 6.85 5.79
C LYS A 78 -2.36 7.87 5.06
N ILE A 79 -2.99 8.89 4.51
CA ILE A 79 -2.29 9.92 3.73
C ILE A 79 -2.42 11.26 4.41
N ASN A 80 -1.27 11.87 4.71
CA ASN A 80 -1.18 13.23 5.24
C ASN A 80 -0.59 14.14 4.17
N THR A 81 -1.03 15.40 4.17
CA THR A 81 -0.46 16.41 3.29
C THR A 81 0.95 16.81 3.75
N ALA A 82 1.65 17.59 2.93
CA ALA A 82 2.99 18.09 3.28
C ALA A 82 3.01 18.89 4.57
N SER A 83 1.89 19.52 4.95
CA SER A 83 1.76 20.23 6.22
C SER A 83 1.34 19.32 7.39
N ASN A 84 1.42 18.02 7.20
CA ASN A 84 1.14 16.98 8.20
C ASN A 84 -0.29 16.96 8.70
N THR A 85 -1.24 17.31 7.84
CA THR A 85 -2.67 17.21 8.10
C THR A 85 -3.25 16.07 7.27
N GLU A 86 -4.04 15.21 7.89
CA GLU A 86 -4.65 14.12 7.14
C GLU A 86 -5.51 14.61 6.00
N LEU A 87 -5.43 13.91 4.86
CA LEU A 87 -6.26 14.19 3.70
C LEU A 87 -7.74 14.03 4.07
N GLY A 88 -8.58 14.98 3.69
CA GLY A 88 -10.01 14.90 3.94
C GLY A 88 -10.68 13.81 3.13
N SER A 89 -11.78 13.28 3.65
CA SER A 89 -12.61 12.34 2.90
C SER A 89 -13.17 12.99 1.65
N GLY A 90 -13.20 12.26 0.56
CA GLY A 90 -13.68 12.74 -0.73
C GLY A 90 -12.69 12.41 -1.84
N ALA A 91 -12.91 13.01 -3.01
CA ALA A 91 -12.08 12.73 -4.17
C ALA A 91 -10.61 13.00 -3.90
N TYR A 92 -9.74 12.11 -4.36
CA TYR A 92 -8.30 12.31 -4.30
C TYR A 92 -7.90 13.57 -5.05
N PRO A 93 -6.96 14.36 -4.51
CA PRO A 93 -6.39 15.47 -5.27
C PRO A 93 -5.73 14.99 -6.56
N ALA A 94 -5.75 15.82 -7.59
CA ALA A 94 -5.16 15.49 -8.88
C ALA A 94 -3.66 15.18 -8.78
N ARG A 95 -2.95 15.80 -7.84
CA ARG A 95 -1.53 15.53 -7.63
C ARG A 95 -1.28 14.08 -7.21
N ILE A 96 -2.23 13.44 -6.53
CA ILE A 96 -2.12 12.04 -6.09
C ILE A 96 -2.60 11.09 -7.18
N THR A 97 -3.74 11.35 -7.81
CA THR A 97 -4.23 10.50 -8.90
C THR A 97 -3.33 10.54 -10.13
N GLY A 98 -2.63 11.65 -10.34
CA GLY A 98 -1.66 11.81 -11.43
C GLY A 98 -0.26 11.32 -11.11
N ASP A 99 0.00 10.92 -9.87
CA ASP A 99 1.33 10.41 -9.47
C ASP A 99 1.47 8.97 -9.96
N THR A 100 2.32 8.79 -10.97
CA THR A 100 2.58 7.47 -11.56
C THR A 100 3.70 6.72 -10.83
N ASN A 101 4.22 7.27 -9.75
CA ASN A 101 5.35 6.68 -9.03
C ASN A 101 5.12 6.67 -7.52
N ILE A 102 3.93 6.29 -7.10
CA ILE A 102 3.67 5.96 -5.69
C ILE A 102 4.18 4.53 -5.52
N GLN A 103 5.33 4.41 -4.86
CA GLN A 103 5.99 3.13 -4.69
C GLN A 103 5.61 2.48 -3.37
N PHE A 104 5.57 1.16 -3.35
CA PHE A 104 5.45 0.41 -2.12
C PHE A 104 6.47 -0.72 -2.08
N GLU A 105 6.83 -1.08 -0.85
CA GLU A 105 7.61 -2.27 -0.56
C GLU A 105 6.92 -3.00 0.59
N ALA A 106 6.63 -4.27 0.40
CA ALA A 106 5.98 -5.09 1.41
C ALA A 106 6.81 -6.33 1.68
N VAL A 107 6.93 -6.69 2.95
CA VAL A 107 7.67 -7.87 3.38
C VAL A 107 6.69 -8.82 4.05
N PHE A 108 6.70 -10.08 3.62
CA PHE A 108 5.85 -11.14 4.16
C PHE A 108 6.73 -12.26 4.68
N ASN A 109 6.28 -12.94 5.72
CA ASN A 109 6.90 -14.19 6.12
C ASN A 109 6.57 -15.26 5.10
N LYS A 110 7.61 -16.02 4.71
CA LYS A 110 7.41 -17.10 3.76
C LYS A 110 6.60 -18.21 4.41
N LEU A 111 5.70 -18.81 3.64
CA LEU A 111 4.96 -19.97 4.07
C LEU A 111 5.92 -21.16 4.22
N ILE A 112 5.85 -21.78 5.37
CA ILE A 112 6.66 -22.97 5.69
C ILE A 112 5.77 -24.19 5.67
#